data_07f357fd1ca1fd953011e91f5f3b3982
#
_entry.id   07f357fd1ca1fd953011e91f5f3b3982
#
_cell.length_a   1.000
_cell.length_b   1.000
_cell.length_c   1.000
_cell.angle_alpha   90.00
_cell.angle_beta   90.00
_cell.angle_gamma   90.00
#
_symmetry.space_group_name_H-M   'P 1'
#
loop_
_entity.id
_entity.type
_entity.pdbx_description
1 polymer ?
#
loop_
_entity_poly.entity_id
_entity_poly.type
_entity_poly.pdbx_seq_one_letter_code
_entity_poly.pdbx_strand_id
1 'polypeptide(L)'
;MLIRKADENDIKEINEIYDRVLEREEMGEISTGWIRGVYPTEKTVREAFDAGELFAAFDNGRAVASARINRVQVPEYANAAWKYNAPDDRVMVLHTLAVDPMCAGKGIGSGFVKFYEDYAAENNCPYLRMDTNERNTAARRLYNKLGYREADIV
;
A
#
# COMPACT_ATOMS: atom_id res chain seq x y z
N MET A 1 -15.86 -8.21 2.06
CA MET A 1 -14.90 -7.40 1.29
C MET A 1 -14.07 -8.33 0.39
N LEU A 2 -14.01 -8.03 -0.89
CA LEU A 2 -13.24 -8.79 -1.86
C LEU A 2 -11.96 -8.01 -2.21
N ILE A 3 -10.81 -8.68 -2.18
CA ILE A 3 -9.54 -8.07 -2.62
C ILE A 3 -8.98 -8.91 -3.77
N ARG A 4 -8.66 -8.25 -4.87
CA ARG A 4 -8.14 -8.91 -6.09
C ARG A 4 -7.27 -7.96 -6.91
N LYS A 5 -6.60 -8.50 -7.91
CA LYS A 5 -5.94 -7.64 -8.91
C LYS A 5 -6.99 -6.77 -9.60
N ALA A 6 -6.62 -5.52 -9.84
CA ALA A 6 -7.46 -4.59 -10.57
C ALA A 6 -7.53 -4.95 -12.05
N ASP A 7 -8.68 -4.70 -12.66
CA ASP A 7 -8.81 -4.71 -14.12
C ASP A 7 -8.92 -3.27 -14.66
N GLU A 8 -8.94 -3.12 -15.97
CA GLU A 8 -8.98 -1.80 -16.61
C GLU A 8 -10.15 -0.95 -16.13
N ASN A 9 -11.30 -1.56 -15.88
CA ASN A 9 -12.50 -0.83 -15.46
C ASN A 9 -12.41 -0.28 -14.04
N ASP A 10 -11.47 -0.78 -13.24
CA ASP A 10 -11.31 -0.35 -11.85
C ASP A 10 -10.44 0.91 -11.70
N ILE A 11 -9.66 1.25 -12.73
CA ILE A 11 -8.64 2.31 -12.64
C ILE A 11 -9.23 3.66 -12.27
N LYS A 12 -10.39 4.00 -12.82
CA LYS A 12 -11.06 5.28 -12.52
C LYS A 12 -11.36 5.41 -11.01
N GLU A 13 -11.98 4.39 -10.43
CA GLU A 13 -12.30 4.40 -8.99
C GLU A 13 -11.04 4.42 -8.13
N ILE A 14 -10.00 3.70 -8.54
CA ILE A 14 -8.73 3.69 -7.81
C ILE A 14 -8.09 5.08 -7.83
N ASN A 15 -8.05 5.75 -8.98
CA ASN A 15 -7.55 7.12 -9.07
C ASN A 15 -8.36 8.09 -8.18
N GLU A 16 -9.67 7.88 -8.10
CA GLU A 16 -10.53 8.69 -7.24
C GLU A 16 -10.20 8.49 -5.74
N ILE A 17 -9.83 7.27 -5.34
CA ILE A 17 -9.40 7.00 -3.96
C ILE A 17 -8.13 7.80 -3.65
N TYR A 18 -7.12 7.73 -4.50
CA TYR A 18 -5.88 8.48 -4.30
C TYR A 18 -6.14 9.99 -4.30
N ASP A 19 -7.02 10.47 -5.17
CA ASP A 19 -7.39 11.88 -5.21
C ASP A 19 -8.02 12.33 -3.89
N ARG A 20 -8.92 11.54 -3.31
CA ARG A 20 -9.54 11.85 -2.02
C ARG A 20 -8.52 11.84 -0.86
N VAL A 21 -7.55 10.92 -0.89
CA VAL A 21 -6.46 10.92 0.10
C VAL A 21 -5.64 12.19 -0.01
N LEU A 22 -5.25 12.58 -1.23
CA LEU A 22 -4.49 13.81 -1.47
C LEU A 22 -5.27 15.06 -1.03
N GLU A 23 -6.56 15.09 -1.27
CA GLU A 23 -7.43 16.20 -0.82
C GLU A 23 -7.41 16.32 0.70
N ARG A 24 -7.51 15.20 1.43
CA ARG A 24 -7.45 15.21 2.91
C ARG A 24 -6.07 15.62 3.43
N GLU A 25 -5.02 15.24 2.73
CA GLU A 25 -3.65 15.69 3.03
C GLU A 25 -3.54 17.22 2.87
N GLU A 26 -4.07 17.74 1.78
CA GLU A 26 -4.05 19.20 1.51
C GLU A 26 -4.87 19.99 2.52
N MET A 27 -5.91 19.39 3.07
CA MET A 27 -6.73 19.98 4.13
C MET A 27 -6.12 19.84 5.53
N GLY A 28 -4.98 19.15 5.64
CA GLY A 28 -4.29 18.93 6.92
C GLY A 28 -4.96 17.90 7.81
N GLU A 29 -5.89 17.10 7.30
CA GLU A 29 -6.61 16.09 8.08
C GLU A 29 -5.83 14.78 8.26
N ILE A 30 -4.93 14.48 7.33
CA ILE A 30 -4.06 13.30 7.38
C ILE A 30 -2.64 13.69 6.98
N SER A 31 -1.67 12.87 7.32
CA SER A 31 -0.25 13.15 7.05
C SER A 31 0.43 11.92 6.46
N THR A 32 0.22 11.70 5.15
CA THR A 32 0.86 10.63 4.39
C THR A 32 2.25 11.00 3.89
N GLY A 33 2.52 12.29 3.74
CA GLY A 33 3.70 12.80 3.04
C GLY A 33 3.53 12.84 1.53
N TRP A 34 2.36 12.48 1.00
CA TRP A 34 2.08 12.50 -0.43
C TRP A 34 1.79 13.92 -0.92
N ILE A 35 2.21 14.21 -2.16
CA ILE A 35 2.08 15.54 -2.76
C ILE A 35 1.43 15.39 -4.13
N ARG A 36 0.32 16.10 -4.32
CA ARG A 36 -0.42 16.12 -5.59
C ARG A 36 0.51 16.53 -6.75
N GLY A 37 0.43 15.78 -7.85
CA GLY A 37 1.25 16.02 -9.03
C GLY A 37 2.67 15.46 -8.93
N VAL A 38 3.07 14.98 -7.75
CA VAL A 38 4.39 14.38 -7.51
C VAL A 38 4.26 12.88 -7.28
N TYR A 39 3.49 12.48 -6.25
CA TYR A 39 3.30 11.07 -5.92
C TYR A 39 2.21 10.90 -4.87
N PRO A 40 1.28 9.94 -5.01
CA PRO A 40 1.06 9.16 -6.23
C PRO A 40 0.29 9.96 -7.29
N THR A 41 0.45 9.55 -8.55
CA THR A 41 -0.24 10.18 -9.68
C THR A 41 -1.01 9.10 -10.46
N GLU A 42 -1.80 9.52 -11.47
CA GLU A 42 -2.46 8.57 -12.37
C GLU A 42 -1.43 7.68 -13.08
N LYS A 43 -0.25 8.21 -13.37
CA LYS A 43 0.85 7.44 -13.93
C LYS A 43 1.32 6.35 -12.98
N THR A 44 1.39 6.63 -11.68
CA THR A 44 1.73 5.64 -10.64
C THR A 44 0.76 4.44 -10.70
N VAL A 45 -0.52 4.73 -10.78
CA VAL A 45 -1.57 3.71 -10.87
C VAL A 45 -1.45 2.91 -12.19
N ARG A 46 -1.28 3.60 -13.30
CA ARG A 46 -1.16 2.97 -14.62
C ARG A 46 0.05 2.04 -14.70
N GLU A 47 1.19 2.46 -14.21
CA GLU A 47 2.40 1.64 -14.19
C GLU A 47 2.22 0.38 -13.35
N ALA A 48 1.57 0.48 -12.19
CA ALA A 48 1.26 -0.68 -11.36
C ALA A 48 0.31 -1.65 -12.08
N PHE A 49 -0.72 -1.12 -12.75
CA PHE A 49 -1.66 -1.91 -13.51
C PHE A 49 -0.96 -2.64 -14.67
N ASP A 50 -0.17 -1.93 -15.45
CA ASP A 50 0.52 -2.49 -16.62
C ASP A 50 1.49 -3.60 -16.21
N ALA A 51 2.08 -3.50 -15.02
CA ALA A 51 2.96 -4.53 -14.48
C ALA A 51 2.20 -5.73 -13.87
N GLY A 52 0.87 -5.67 -13.79
CA GLY A 52 0.07 -6.73 -13.14
C GLY A 52 0.19 -6.73 -11.63
N GLU A 53 0.52 -5.59 -11.03
CA GLU A 53 0.84 -5.45 -9.61
C GLU A 53 -0.15 -4.56 -8.85
N LEU A 54 -1.20 -4.08 -9.52
CA LEU A 54 -2.21 -3.24 -8.90
C LEU A 54 -3.33 -4.11 -8.32
N PHE A 55 -3.60 -3.92 -7.03
CA PHE A 55 -4.65 -4.64 -6.29
C PHE A 55 -5.64 -3.64 -5.71
N ALA A 56 -6.89 -4.06 -5.54
CA ALA A 56 -7.90 -3.23 -4.93
C ALA A 56 -8.84 -4.06 -4.06
N ALA A 57 -9.40 -3.42 -3.04
CA ALA A 57 -10.44 -3.97 -2.20
C ALA A 57 -11.79 -3.40 -2.61
N PHE A 58 -12.81 -4.24 -2.63
CA PHE A 58 -14.16 -3.87 -3.05
C PHE A 58 -15.16 -4.23 -1.97
N ASP A 59 -16.06 -3.31 -1.70
CA ASP A 59 -17.21 -3.50 -0.82
C ASP A 59 -18.48 -3.14 -1.59
N ASN A 60 -19.41 -4.09 -1.71
CA ASN A 60 -20.60 -3.95 -2.53
C ASN A 60 -20.30 -3.51 -3.99
N GLY A 61 -19.22 -4.05 -4.56
CA GLY A 61 -18.81 -3.75 -5.93
C GLY A 61 -18.11 -2.41 -6.13
N ARG A 62 -17.88 -1.64 -5.07
CA ARG A 62 -17.19 -0.36 -5.11
C ARG A 62 -15.78 -0.49 -4.57
N ALA A 63 -14.80 0.11 -5.25
CA ALA A 63 -13.42 0.14 -4.77
C ALA A 63 -13.32 1.01 -3.50
N VAL A 64 -12.69 0.47 -2.45
CA VAL A 64 -12.54 1.14 -1.16
C VAL A 64 -11.10 1.25 -0.70
N ALA A 65 -10.17 0.55 -1.35
CA ALA A 65 -8.74 0.65 -1.06
C ALA A 65 -7.95 0.14 -2.26
N SER A 66 -6.69 0.53 -2.34
CA SER A 66 -5.79 0.05 -3.39
C SER A 66 -4.34 0.05 -2.90
N ALA A 67 -3.52 -0.80 -3.51
CA ALA A 67 -2.08 -0.85 -3.27
C ALA A 67 -1.39 -1.53 -4.45
N ARG A 68 -0.07 -1.36 -4.52
CA ARG A 68 0.79 -2.14 -5.41
C ARG A 68 1.50 -3.21 -4.59
N ILE A 69 1.49 -4.45 -5.06
CA ILE A 69 2.16 -5.57 -4.41
C ILE A 69 3.10 -6.21 -5.42
N ASN A 70 4.39 -6.27 -5.10
CA ASN A 70 5.40 -6.86 -5.98
C ASN A 70 6.62 -7.35 -5.17
N ARG A 71 7.68 -7.73 -5.89
CA ARG A 71 8.97 -8.13 -5.30
C ARG A 71 10.05 -7.06 -5.48
N VAL A 72 9.67 -5.84 -5.85
CA VAL A 72 10.63 -4.75 -6.11
C VAL A 72 10.83 -3.94 -4.86
N GLN A 73 12.06 -3.97 -4.34
CA GLN A 73 12.46 -3.15 -3.20
C GLN A 73 12.99 -1.82 -3.71
N VAL A 74 12.55 -0.71 -3.09
CA VAL A 74 13.09 0.61 -3.43
C VAL A 74 14.56 0.70 -3.01
N PRO A 75 15.38 1.54 -3.69
CA PRO A 75 16.82 1.60 -3.42
C PRO A 75 17.17 1.90 -1.95
N GLU A 76 16.35 2.67 -1.26
CA GLU A 76 16.55 3.03 0.14
C GLU A 76 16.54 1.81 1.08
N TYR A 77 15.92 0.71 0.68
CA TYR A 77 15.85 -0.51 1.48
C TYR A 77 17.23 -1.16 1.67
N ALA A 78 18.17 -0.91 0.77
CA ALA A 78 19.51 -1.49 0.84
C ALA A 78 20.27 -1.08 2.10
N ASN A 79 19.97 0.11 2.66
CA ASN A 79 20.66 0.65 3.81
C ASN A 79 19.87 0.49 5.13
N ALA A 80 18.71 -0.14 5.09
CA ALA A 80 17.89 -0.32 6.27
C ALA A 80 18.34 -1.51 7.13
N ALA A 81 18.15 -1.40 8.43
CA ALA A 81 18.53 -2.41 9.41
C ALA A 81 17.46 -3.50 9.53
N TRP A 82 17.33 -4.33 8.50
CA TRP A 82 16.36 -5.42 8.48
C TRP A 82 16.69 -6.49 9.51
N LYS A 83 15.65 -7.03 10.15
CA LYS A 83 15.79 -8.16 11.08
C LYS A 83 16.24 -9.43 10.35
N TYR A 84 15.74 -9.62 9.13
CA TYR A 84 16.06 -10.79 8.32
C TYR A 84 16.76 -10.36 7.04
N ASN A 85 17.93 -10.93 6.79
CA ASN A 85 18.64 -10.78 5.51
C ASN A 85 18.07 -11.81 4.55
N ALA A 86 17.24 -11.38 3.60
CA ALA A 86 16.50 -12.26 2.71
C ALA A 86 16.86 -12.01 1.25
N PRO A 87 16.88 -13.08 0.40
CA PRO A 87 17.03 -12.90 -1.05
C PRO A 87 15.87 -12.08 -1.62
N ASP A 88 16.16 -11.24 -2.61
CA ASP A 88 15.15 -10.34 -3.21
C ASP A 88 13.92 -11.07 -3.75
N ASP A 89 14.11 -12.25 -4.33
CA ASP A 89 13.01 -13.04 -4.89
C ASP A 89 12.08 -13.67 -3.84
N ARG A 90 12.44 -13.56 -2.56
CA ARG A 90 11.65 -14.07 -1.44
C ARG A 90 11.06 -12.98 -0.56
N VAL A 91 11.19 -11.74 -0.96
CA VAL A 91 10.63 -10.58 -0.27
C VAL A 91 9.45 -10.04 -1.07
N MET A 92 8.28 -9.92 -0.43
CA MET A 92 7.13 -9.24 -1.00
C MET A 92 7.01 -7.86 -0.37
N VAL A 93 6.70 -6.86 -1.20
CA VAL A 93 6.65 -5.46 -0.80
C VAL A 93 5.26 -4.89 -1.08
N LEU A 94 4.69 -4.23 -0.08
CA LEU A 94 3.44 -3.49 -0.19
C LEU A 94 3.79 -2.01 -0.40
N HIS A 95 3.28 -1.44 -1.50
CA HIS A 95 3.53 -0.05 -1.88
C HIS A 95 2.23 0.73 -1.98
N THR A 96 2.27 1.97 -1.55
CA THR A 96 1.24 2.97 -1.86
C THR A 96 -0.16 2.54 -1.42
N LEU A 97 -0.28 1.93 -0.25
CA LEU A 97 -1.57 1.55 0.30
C LEU A 97 -2.39 2.80 0.62
N ALA A 98 -3.58 2.86 0.05
CA ALA A 98 -4.56 3.90 0.34
C ALA A 98 -5.91 3.27 0.66
N VAL A 99 -6.52 3.71 1.73
CA VAL A 99 -7.91 3.39 2.07
C VAL A 99 -8.74 4.64 1.81
N ASP A 100 -9.89 4.49 1.14
CA ASP A 100 -10.77 5.61 0.89
C ASP A 100 -11.10 6.29 2.23
N PRO A 101 -10.80 7.60 2.37
CA PRO A 101 -11.09 8.32 3.61
C PRO A 101 -12.56 8.25 4.03
N MET A 102 -13.47 8.09 3.08
CA MET A 102 -14.90 7.94 3.34
C MET A 102 -15.24 6.60 4.00
N CYS A 103 -14.31 5.66 3.96
CA CYS A 103 -14.46 4.30 4.50
C CYS A 103 -13.54 4.05 5.70
N ALA A 104 -12.97 5.09 6.29
CA ALA A 104 -12.05 4.96 7.41
C ALA A 104 -12.73 4.33 8.64
N GLY A 105 -11.94 3.63 9.45
CA GLY A 105 -12.42 3.03 10.70
C GLY A 105 -13.19 1.73 10.55
N LYS A 106 -13.21 1.11 9.37
CA LYS A 106 -13.92 -0.14 9.10
C LYS A 106 -13.00 -1.37 9.00
N GLY A 107 -11.74 -1.25 9.38
CA GLY A 107 -10.78 -2.36 9.33
C GLY A 107 -10.30 -2.73 7.93
N ILE A 108 -10.53 -1.88 6.94
CA ILE A 108 -10.14 -2.15 5.54
C ILE A 108 -8.62 -2.25 5.40
N GLY A 109 -7.88 -1.33 6.04
CA GLY A 109 -6.41 -1.37 6.01
C GLY A 109 -5.86 -2.66 6.58
N SER A 110 -6.35 -3.10 7.73
CA SER A 110 -5.96 -4.38 8.34
C SER A 110 -6.30 -5.56 7.44
N GLY A 111 -7.48 -5.54 6.83
CA GLY A 111 -7.89 -6.58 5.88
C GLY A 111 -7.00 -6.63 4.65
N PHE A 112 -6.58 -5.48 4.14
CA PHE A 112 -5.69 -5.42 2.98
C PHE A 112 -4.31 -5.97 3.32
N VAL A 113 -3.77 -5.65 4.49
CA VAL A 113 -2.48 -6.18 4.94
C VAL A 113 -2.56 -7.70 5.13
N LYS A 114 -3.66 -8.22 5.67
CA LYS A 114 -3.87 -9.66 5.77
C LYS A 114 -3.86 -10.34 4.40
N PHE A 115 -4.53 -9.74 3.42
CA PHE A 115 -4.50 -10.23 2.04
C PHE A 115 -3.06 -10.24 1.49
N TYR A 116 -2.32 -9.17 1.71
CA TYR A 116 -0.93 -9.05 1.29
C TYR A 116 -0.06 -10.18 1.89
N GLU A 117 -0.23 -10.46 3.18
CA GLU A 117 0.49 -11.54 3.84
C GLU A 117 0.17 -12.90 3.24
N ASP A 118 -1.11 -13.18 3.00
CA ASP A 118 -1.55 -14.43 2.41
C ASP A 118 -1.05 -14.57 0.95
N TYR A 119 -1.12 -13.49 0.19
CA TYR A 119 -0.64 -13.45 -1.18
C TYR A 119 0.88 -13.70 -1.24
N ALA A 120 1.64 -13.10 -0.33
CA ALA A 120 3.08 -13.32 -0.23
C ALA A 120 3.40 -14.79 0.07
N ALA A 121 2.70 -15.39 1.01
CA ALA A 121 2.88 -16.81 1.35
C ALA A 121 2.57 -17.71 0.15
N GLU A 122 1.48 -17.45 -0.56
CA GLU A 122 1.08 -18.21 -1.76
C GLU A 122 2.08 -18.09 -2.90
N ASN A 123 2.87 -17.02 -2.92
CA ASN A 123 3.87 -16.74 -3.95
C ASN A 123 5.31 -16.99 -3.47
N ASN A 124 5.49 -17.80 -2.43
CA ASN A 124 6.79 -18.23 -1.90
C ASN A 124 7.66 -17.07 -1.39
N CYS A 125 7.03 -16.01 -0.87
CA CYS A 125 7.70 -14.86 -0.27
C CYS A 125 7.41 -14.82 1.24
N PRO A 126 8.22 -15.49 2.08
CA PRO A 126 7.98 -15.49 3.53
C PRO A 126 8.43 -14.20 4.22
N TYR A 127 9.10 -13.31 3.51
CA TYR A 127 9.59 -12.05 4.06
C TYR A 127 8.77 -10.89 3.52
N LEU A 128 8.35 -10.01 4.41
CA LEU A 128 7.45 -8.89 4.13
C LEU A 128 8.15 -7.60 4.48
N ARG A 129 8.18 -6.67 3.54
CA ARG A 129 8.76 -5.34 3.75
C ARG A 129 7.81 -4.28 3.20
N MET A 130 7.81 -3.13 3.85
CA MET A 130 7.07 -1.95 3.41
C MET A 130 7.69 -0.71 4.01
N ASP A 131 7.34 0.44 3.45
CA ASP A 131 7.74 1.72 4.00
C ASP A 131 6.54 2.65 4.07
N THR A 132 6.67 3.66 4.91
CA THR A 132 5.72 4.77 4.99
C THR A 132 6.49 6.01 5.43
N ASN A 133 5.92 7.18 5.17
CA ASN A 133 6.52 8.41 5.65
C ASN A 133 6.54 8.41 7.19
N GLU A 134 7.65 8.87 7.79
CA GLU A 134 7.78 8.89 9.25
C GLU A 134 6.69 9.72 9.93
N ARG A 135 6.12 10.71 9.24
CA ARG A 135 5.03 11.54 9.74
C ARG A 135 3.66 10.88 9.63
N ASN A 136 3.56 9.76 8.91
CA ASN A 136 2.31 9.02 8.76
C ASN A 136 2.04 8.16 9.99
N THR A 137 1.61 8.80 11.07
CA THR A 137 1.40 8.11 12.35
C THR A 137 0.29 7.07 12.28
N ALA A 138 -0.73 7.29 11.47
CA ALA A 138 -1.82 6.33 11.30
C ALA A 138 -1.33 5.01 10.68
N ALA A 139 -0.52 5.09 9.62
CA ALA A 139 0.06 3.90 9.00
C ALA A 139 1.05 3.19 9.94
N ARG A 140 1.90 3.95 10.62
CA ARG A 140 2.85 3.38 11.58
C ARG A 140 2.13 2.63 12.71
N ARG A 141 1.05 3.19 13.25
CA ARG A 141 0.23 2.52 14.27
C ARG A 141 -0.40 1.24 13.74
N LEU A 142 -0.94 1.27 12.52
CA LEU A 142 -1.52 0.10 11.89
C LEU A 142 -0.50 -1.03 11.79
N TYR A 143 0.66 -0.75 11.23
CA TYR A 143 1.68 -1.77 11.02
C TYR A 143 2.25 -2.28 12.34
N ASN A 144 2.49 -1.42 13.31
CA ASN A 144 2.93 -1.84 14.66
C ASN A 144 1.89 -2.73 15.34
N LYS A 145 0.62 -2.38 15.24
CA LYS A 145 -0.48 -3.18 15.80
C LYS A 145 -0.55 -4.57 15.17
N LEU A 146 -0.21 -4.68 13.87
CA LEU A 146 -0.21 -5.94 13.15
C LEU A 146 1.08 -6.75 13.32
N GLY A 147 2.03 -6.27 14.13
CA GLY A 147 3.24 -6.99 14.46
C GLY A 147 4.45 -6.67 13.61
N TYR A 148 4.38 -5.65 12.75
CA TYR A 148 5.53 -5.24 11.95
C TYR A 148 6.51 -4.44 12.81
N ARG A 149 7.80 -4.73 12.64
CA ARG A 149 8.88 -4.04 13.32
C ARG A 149 9.38 -2.88 12.47
N GLU A 150 9.55 -1.71 13.07
CA GLU A 150 10.22 -0.59 12.39
C GLU A 150 11.71 -0.92 12.24
N ALA A 151 12.18 -0.99 10.99
CA ALA A 151 13.57 -1.35 10.71
C ALA A 151 14.49 -0.13 10.78
N ASP A 152 14.11 0.96 10.09
CA ASP A 152 14.94 2.15 10.00
C ASP A 152 14.17 3.32 9.41
N ILE A 153 14.75 4.51 9.52
CA ILE A 153 14.35 5.73 8.80
C ILE A 153 15.43 5.97 7.74
N VAL A 154 15.03 5.95 6.49
CA VAL A 154 15.97 6.02 5.36
C VAL A 154 15.63 7.14 4.40
#